data_07c2abb9d471dc89e4d84ca1a0665d4f
#
_entry.id   07c2abb9d471dc89e4d84ca1a0665d4f
#
_cell.length_a   1.000
_cell.length_b   1.000
_cell.length_c   1.000
_cell.angle_alpha   90.00
_cell.angle_beta   90.00
_cell.angle_gamma   90.00
#
_symmetry.space_group_name_H-M   'P 1'
#
loop_
_entity.id
_entity.type
_entity.pdbx_description
1 polymer ?
#
loop_
_entity_poly.entity_id
_entity_poly.type
_entity_poly.pdbx_seq_one_letter_code
_entity_poly.pdbx_strand_id
1 'polypeptide(L)'
;MSQISYNYYYILCSKGEKIMGLIKAAMGAAGGTLADQWKEFFYCDAMDKEVMVVKGQKRTSGRSSNTKGNDNIISNGSGIAVADGQCMIIVEQGKVVEICAEPGEFTFDSSTEPTIFTGDLGDSIIETFRVMGKRFTFGGDTGKDQRIYYFNTKELMDNKFGTPNPIPFRVLDSKVNLDLDTSVRCSGVYSYKIVDPIRFYTNVCGNVSEEYRREEIESQLKTEFIDALQPAFGALSNLEIRPNQIVSHNKELKDAVNEALKDDWLEKRGLEIISIAIGSVSLPDEDAEYIKQAQRSRAFSDPGMGAGLGAIAGADAMKAAASNEGGAMNGFVGMGMAMNANQMNTANTANLYAMNQQNQQMQMQQQQQMQQQQQMQQQAAPSGNAWTCNCGTQVVGNFCPNCGSKKPEATGSWTCQCGASNTGNFCSNCGSPRP
;
A
#
# COMPACT_ATOMS: atom_id res chain seq x y z
N MET A 1 1.88 -16.34 -22.73
CA MET A 1 1.27 -16.62 -21.42
C MET A 1 0.62 -18.00 -21.39
N SER A 2 1.26 -19.05 -21.85
CA SER A 2 0.66 -20.39 -21.91
C SER A 2 1.64 -21.54 -21.66
N GLN A 3 2.80 -21.30 -21.09
CA GLN A 3 3.79 -22.35 -20.77
C GLN A 3 4.17 -22.46 -19.28
N ILE A 4 3.66 -21.58 -18.42
CA ILE A 4 3.96 -21.65 -16.96
C ILE A 4 2.98 -22.58 -16.24
N SER A 5 1.80 -22.84 -16.78
CA SER A 5 0.78 -23.70 -16.17
C SER A 5 1.09 -25.21 -16.23
N TYR A 6 1.94 -25.66 -17.14
CA TYR A 6 2.22 -27.09 -17.32
C TYR A 6 3.35 -27.65 -16.45
N ASN A 7 4.22 -26.82 -15.90
CA ASN A 7 5.37 -27.29 -15.10
C ASN A 7 5.08 -27.48 -13.60
N TYR A 8 3.92 -27.06 -13.11
CA TYR A 8 3.55 -27.25 -11.69
C TYR A 8 2.92 -28.61 -11.39
N TYR A 9 2.44 -29.33 -12.40
CA TYR A 9 1.86 -30.67 -12.25
C TYR A 9 2.85 -31.77 -11.87
N TYR A 10 4.15 -31.59 -12.12
CA TYR A 10 5.15 -32.66 -11.96
C TYR A 10 5.86 -32.70 -10.62
N ILE A 11 5.69 -31.73 -9.72
CA ILE A 11 6.45 -31.66 -8.46
C ILE A 11 5.73 -32.35 -7.27
N LEU A 12 4.43 -32.66 -7.39
CA LEU A 12 3.67 -33.30 -6.30
C LEU A 12 3.50 -34.82 -6.43
N CYS A 13 4.05 -35.44 -7.46
CA CYS A 13 3.84 -36.88 -7.76
C CYS A 13 4.90 -37.79 -7.14
N SER A 14 5.24 -37.65 -5.84
CA SER A 14 6.07 -38.65 -5.18
C SER A 14 5.73 -38.83 -3.71
N LYS A 15 4.58 -39.48 -3.45
CA LYS A 15 4.36 -40.41 -2.31
C LYS A 15 2.88 -40.78 -2.27
N GLY A 16 2.60 -42.07 -2.45
CA GLY A 16 1.28 -42.61 -2.61
C GLY A 16 0.40 -42.53 -1.35
N GLU A 17 -0.24 -41.41 -1.15
CA GLU A 17 -1.39 -41.26 -0.27
C GLU A 17 -2.56 -40.73 -1.09
N LYS A 18 -3.69 -41.45 -1.09
CA LYS A 18 -4.92 -41.06 -1.78
C LYS A 18 -5.54 -39.87 -1.06
N ILE A 19 -5.49 -38.73 -1.65
CA ILE A 19 -6.04 -37.47 -1.14
C ILE A 19 -7.18 -37.05 -2.07
N MET A 20 -8.29 -36.56 -1.51
CA MET A 20 -9.52 -36.19 -2.23
C MET A 20 -9.36 -34.94 -3.08
N GLY A 21 -9.98 -34.84 -4.23
CA GLY A 21 -9.88 -33.70 -5.14
C GLY A 21 -11.16 -33.41 -5.93
N LEU A 22 -11.19 -32.23 -6.56
CA LEU A 22 -12.25 -31.80 -7.47
C LEU A 22 -11.83 -31.99 -8.93
N ILE A 23 -12.77 -32.48 -9.76
CA ILE A 23 -12.59 -32.55 -11.19
C ILE A 23 -13.57 -31.58 -11.85
N LYS A 24 -13.05 -30.68 -12.70
CA LYS A 24 -13.89 -29.77 -13.48
C LYS A 24 -14.78 -30.60 -14.43
N ALA A 25 -16.10 -30.49 -14.29
CA ALA A 25 -17.03 -31.15 -15.19
C ALA A 25 -16.86 -30.59 -16.61
N ALA A 26 -16.67 -31.46 -17.59
CA ALA A 26 -16.56 -31.06 -18.98
C ALA A 26 -17.82 -30.28 -19.39
N MET A 27 -17.66 -29.02 -19.77
CA MET A 27 -18.74 -28.20 -20.35
C MET A 27 -19.11 -28.73 -21.73
N GLY A 28 -19.89 -29.77 -21.75
CA GLY A 28 -20.48 -30.32 -22.97
C GLY A 28 -21.98 -30.20 -22.91
N ALA A 29 -22.57 -29.62 -23.89
CA ALA A 29 -23.92 -29.42 -24.39
C ALA A 29 -25.12 -30.22 -23.81
N ALA A 30 -25.07 -30.71 -22.59
CA ALA A 30 -26.11 -31.58 -21.96
C ALA A 30 -26.41 -31.16 -20.50
N GLY A 31 -26.42 -29.86 -20.22
CA GLY A 31 -26.62 -29.33 -18.85
C GLY A 31 -27.94 -29.76 -18.15
N GLY A 32 -28.87 -30.38 -18.84
CA GLY A 32 -30.09 -30.91 -18.24
C GLY A 32 -30.04 -32.40 -17.89
N THR A 33 -29.23 -33.19 -18.59
CA THR A 33 -29.14 -34.64 -18.40
C THR A 33 -28.08 -35.10 -17.44
N LEU A 34 -27.04 -34.29 -17.21
CA LEU A 34 -25.94 -34.59 -16.25
C LEU A 34 -26.34 -34.31 -14.80
N ALA A 35 -27.15 -33.29 -14.56
CA ALA A 35 -27.63 -32.97 -13.21
C ALA A 35 -28.47 -34.11 -12.57
N ASP A 36 -29.15 -34.93 -13.39
CA ASP A 36 -29.91 -36.09 -12.93
C ASP A 36 -29.01 -37.30 -12.60
N GLN A 37 -27.73 -37.30 -12.94
CA GLN A 37 -26.80 -38.41 -12.70
C GLN A 37 -25.99 -38.25 -11.40
N TRP A 38 -25.96 -37.05 -10.82
CA TRP A 38 -25.24 -36.84 -9.56
C TRP A 38 -26.01 -37.38 -8.36
N LYS A 39 -25.31 -38.00 -7.45
CA LYS A 39 -25.90 -38.53 -6.22
C LYS A 39 -26.44 -37.41 -5.34
N GLU A 40 -25.73 -36.30 -5.30
CA GLU A 40 -26.01 -35.08 -4.54
C GLU A 40 -25.49 -33.88 -5.32
N PHE A 41 -26.11 -32.73 -5.13
CA PHE A 41 -25.66 -31.48 -5.74
C PHE A 41 -25.59 -30.40 -4.68
N PHE A 42 -24.40 -29.84 -4.52
CA PHE A 42 -24.15 -28.78 -3.57
C PHE A 42 -24.04 -27.44 -4.31
N TYR A 43 -24.68 -26.43 -3.78
CA TYR A 43 -24.68 -25.09 -4.34
C TYR A 43 -24.91 -24.06 -3.25
N CYS A 44 -24.66 -22.80 -3.58
CA CYS A 44 -25.08 -21.63 -2.83
C CYS A 44 -25.86 -20.72 -3.77
N ASP A 45 -27.03 -20.27 -3.33
CA ASP A 45 -27.77 -19.22 -4.03
C ASP A 45 -26.98 -17.91 -4.06
N ALA A 46 -27.49 -16.92 -4.80
CA ALA A 46 -26.87 -15.60 -4.84
C ALA A 46 -26.77 -15.03 -3.43
N MET A 47 -25.53 -14.79 -2.97
CA MET A 47 -25.29 -14.20 -1.67
C MET A 47 -25.68 -12.72 -1.68
N ASP A 48 -26.44 -12.34 -0.67
CA ASP A 48 -26.70 -10.94 -0.35
C ASP A 48 -25.37 -10.22 0.01
N LYS A 49 -25.33 -8.92 -0.20
CA LYS A 49 -24.16 -8.09 0.13
C LYS A 49 -23.81 -8.07 1.63
N GLU A 50 -24.78 -8.42 2.49
CA GLU A 50 -24.59 -8.48 3.94
C GLU A 50 -24.10 -9.86 4.42
N VAL A 51 -24.04 -10.85 3.53
CA VAL A 51 -23.63 -12.22 3.85
C VAL A 51 -22.20 -12.45 3.37
N MET A 52 -21.35 -12.87 4.27
CA MET A 52 -19.92 -13.12 4.01
C MET A 52 -19.63 -14.59 3.77
N VAL A 53 -20.27 -15.47 4.51
CA VAL A 53 -20.09 -16.94 4.40
C VAL A 53 -21.42 -17.65 4.55
N VAL A 54 -21.63 -18.67 3.72
CA VAL A 54 -22.83 -19.53 3.77
C VAL A 54 -22.41 -20.99 3.78
N LYS A 55 -23.06 -21.80 4.60
CA LYS A 55 -22.96 -23.26 4.50
C LYS A 55 -23.64 -23.72 3.21
N GLY A 56 -22.96 -24.53 2.41
CA GLY A 56 -23.47 -25.06 1.15
C GLY A 56 -24.75 -25.85 1.34
N GLN A 57 -25.72 -25.58 0.48
CA GLN A 57 -27.01 -26.29 0.48
C GLN A 57 -26.89 -27.58 -0.34
N LYS A 58 -27.47 -28.62 0.19
CA LYS A 58 -27.55 -29.93 -0.45
C LYS A 58 -28.88 -30.07 -1.18
N ARG A 59 -28.83 -30.23 -2.49
CA ARG A 59 -29.99 -30.55 -3.30
C ARG A 59 -29.95 -32.03 -3.63
N THR A 60 -30.92 -32.80 -3.11
CA THR A 60 -31.12 -34.17 -3.51
C THR A 60 -32.16 -34.22 -4.63
N SER A 61 -31.82 -34.84 -5.77
CA SER A 61 -32.81 -35.06 -6.82
C SER A 61 -33.89 -36.03 -6.32
N GLY A 62 -35.14 -35.89 -6.77
CA GLY A 62 -36.22 -36.78 -6.38
C GLY A 62 -36.02 -38.26 -6.80
N ARG A 63 -34.96 -38.55 -7.54
CA ARG A 63 -34.48 -39.88 -7.94
C ARG A 63 -33.26 -40.35 -7.13
N SER A 64 -32.73 -39.51 -6.25
CA SER A 64 -31.61 -39.89 -5.37
C SER A 64 -32.09 -40.89 -4.33
N SER A 65 -31.43 -42.02 -4.24
CA SER A 65 -31.67 -43.04 -3.19
C SER A 65 -31.20 -42.59 -1.80
N ASN A 66 -30.50 -41.46 -1.72
CA ASN A 66 -29.85 -40.94 -0.50
C ASN A 66 -30.64 -39.80 0.16
N THR A 67 -31.93 -39.96 0.35
CA THR A 67 -32.80 -38.99 1.04
C THR A 67 -32.67 -38.98 2.55
N LYS A 68 -31.92 -39.94 3.13
CA LYS A 68 -31.66 -40.08 4.58
C LYS A 68 -30.19 -39.91 4.95
N GLY A 69 -29.35 -39.44 4.01
CA GLY A 69 -27.92 -39.24 4.27
C GLY A 69 -27.68 -38.11 5.24
N ASN A 70 -26.61 -38.22 6.02
CA ASN A 70 -26.15 -37.14 6.89
C ASN A 70 -25.74 -35.93 6.03
N ASP A 71 -26.20 -34.72 6.36
CA ASP A 71 -25.90 -33.49 5.64
C ASP A 71 -24.41 -33.14 5.65
N ASN A 72 -23.65 -33.76 6.54
CA ASN A 72 -22.21 -33.55 6.69
C ASN A 72 -21.38 -34.68 6.03
N ILE A 73 -21.88 -35.31 5.00
CA ILE A 73 -21.15 -36.31 4.20
C ILE A 73 -21.32 -35.95 2.71
N ILE A 74 -20.20 -35.84 2.01
CA ILE A 74 -20.16 -35.61 0.55
C ILE A 74 -19.91 -36.99 -0.12
N SER A 75 -20.85 -37.47 -0.87
CA SER A 75 -20.67 -38.74 -1.59
C SER A 75 -19.73 -38.56 -2.79
N ASN A 76 -18.95 -39.59 -3.07
CA ASN A 76 -18.12 -39.61 -4.29
C ASN A 76 -19.02 -39.52 -5.53
N GLY A 77 -18.70 -38.62 -6.47
CA GLY A 77 -19.50 -38.30 -7.63
C GLY A 77 -20.60 -37.26 -7.38
N SER A 78 -20.60 -36.56 -6.23
CA SER A 78 -21.47 -35.39 -6.01
C SER A 78 -21.05 -34.20 -6.86
N GLY A 79 -22.04 -33.46 -7.38
CA GLY A 79 -21.81 -32.20 -8.08
C GLY A 79 -21.67 -31.05 -7.11
N ILE A 80 -20.78 -30.12 -7.42
CA ILE A 80 -20.56 -28.88 -6.65
C ILE A 80 -20.55 -27.72 -7.64
N ALA A 81 -21.45 -26.75 -7.46
CA ALA A 81 -21.47 -25.54 -8.26
C ALA A 81 -20.81 -24.39 -7.50
N VAL A 82 -19.97 -23.65 -8.18
CA VAL A 82 -19.36 -22.40 -7.70
C VAL A 82 -19.79 -21.28 -8.64
N ALA A 83 -20.46 -20.28 -8.11
CA ALA A 83 -20.87 -19.12 -8.90
C ALA A 83 -19.79 -18.06 -8.94
N ASP A 84 -19.89 -17.15 -9.91
CA ASP A 84 -19.02 -15.99 -10.01
C ASP A 84 -19.09 -15.11 -8.75
N GLY A 85 -17.93 -14.69 -8.25
CA GLY A 85 -17.81 -13.93 -7.00
C GLY A 85 -18.00 -14.77 -5.73
N GLN A 86 -17.90 -16.10 -5.83
CA GLN A 86 -17.89 -17.03 -4.71
C GLN A 86 -16.59 -17.81 -4.68
N CYS A 87 -16.12 -18.12 -3.47
CA CYS A 87 -15.08 -19.13 -3.26
C CYS A 87 -15.66 -20.23 -2.38
N MET A 88 -15.54 -21.48 -2.82
CA MET A 88 -15.96 -22.64 -2.08
C MET A 88 -14.77 -23.30 -1.38
N ILE A 89 -14.97 -23.72 -0.15
CA ILE A 89 -14.06 -24.60 0.56
C ILE A 89 -14.76 -25.87 1.02
N ILE A 90 -14.04 -26.99 1.01
CA ILE A 90 -14.48 -28.21 1.68
C ILE A 90 -13.67 -28.37 2.95
N VAL A 91 -14.39 -28.57 4.04
CA VAL A 91 -13.81 -28.80 5.36
C VAL A 91 -14.11 -30.21 5.78
N GLU A 92 -13.05 -30.98 6.10
CA GLU A 92 -13.14 -32.35 6.61
C GLU A 92 -12.58 -32.40 8.02
N GLN A 93 -13.38 -32.81 8.99
CA GLN A 93 -12.96 -32.88 10.40
C GLN A 93 -12.33 -31.57 10.92
N GLY A 94 -12.89 -30.44 10.53
CA GLY A 94 -12.40 -29.10 10.91
C GLY A 94 -11.18 -28.61 10.13
N LYS A 95 -10.77 -29.31 9.07
CA LYS A 95 -9.63 -28.95 8.22
C LYS A 95 -10.08 -28.61 6.81
N VAL A 96 -9.57 -27.54 6.24
CA VAL A 96 -9.81 -27.22 4.83
C VAL A 96 -9.01 -28.19 3.96
N VAL A 97 -9.73 -28.98 3.16
CA VAL A 97 -9.15 -30.02 2.28
C VAL A 97 -9.22 -29.62 0.80
N GLU A 98 -10.16 -28.76 0.42
CA GLU A 98 -10.34 -28.28 -0.95
C GLU A 98 -10.66 -26.80 -0.96
N ILE A 99 -10.22 -26.09 -2.01
CA ILE A 99 -10.60 -24.72 -2.29
C ILE A 99 -10.85 -24.51 -3.78
N CYS A 100 -11.96 -23.86 -4.11
CA CYS A 100 -12.32 -23.51 -5.47
C CYS A 100 -12.95 -22.12 -5.54
N ALA A 101 -12.28 -21.19 -6.21
CA ALA A 101 -12.78 -19.86 -6.54
C ALA A 101 -13.03 -19.69 -8.05
N GLU A 102 -12.84 -20.74 -8.84
CA GLU A 102 -13.12 -20.74 -10.26
C GLU A 102 -14.63 -21.03 -10.48
N PRO A 103 -15.37 -20.16 -11.18
CA PRO A 103 -16.76 -20.41 -11.48
C PRO A 103 -16.96 -21.67 -12.34
N GLY A 104 -17.95 -22.47 -12.02
CA GLY A 104 -18.26 -23.68 -12.79
C GLY A 104 -18.93 -24.76 -11.97
N GLU A 105 -19.07 -25.93 -12.61
CA GLU A 105 -19.55 -27.14 -11.99
C GLU A 105 -18.41 -28.14 -11.87
N PHE A 106 -18.27 -28.70 -10.69
CA PHE A 106 -17.20 -29.65 -10.34
C PHE A 106 -17.81 -30.94 -9.83
N THR A 107 -17.12 -32.04 -10.03
CA THR A 107 -17.49 -33.33 -9.45
C THR A 107 -16.51 -33.67 -8.32
N PHE A 108 -17.04 -33.96 -7.14
CA PHE A 108 -16.24 -34.41 -6.02
C PHE A 108 -15.77 -35.86 -6.23
N ASP A 109 -14.47 -36.07 -6.26
CA ASP A 109 -13.86 -37.38 -6.39
C ASP A 109 -12.94 -37.66 -5.18
N SER A 110 -13.38 -38.54 -4.31
CA SER A 110 -12.62 -38.93 -3.13
C SER A 110 -11.35 -39.74 -3.43
N SER A 111 -11.07 -40.07 -4.69
CA SER A 111 -9.90 -40.82 -5.12
C SER A 111 -8.79 -39.94 -5.71
N THR A 112 -9.05 -38.65 -5.94
CA THR A 112 -8.09 -37.68 -6.51
C THR A 112 -7.41 -36.87 -5.41
N GLU A 113 -6.23 -36.31 -5.74
CA GLU A 113 -5.53 -35.38 -4.83
C GLU A 113 -6.29 -34.05 -4.71
N PRO A 114 -6.15 -33.30 -3.58
CA PRO A 114 -6.71 -31.98 -3.41
C PRO A 114 -6.33 -31.06 -4.55
N THR A 115 -7.30 -30.36 -5.08
CA THR A 115 -7.12 -29.45 -6.20
C THR A 115 -7.38 -28.03 -5.73
N ILE A 116 -6.52 -27.11 -6.15
CA ILE A 116 -6.64 -25.69 -5.82
C ILE A 116 -7.02 -24.95 -7.10
N PHE A 117 -8.23 -24.43 -7.15
CA PHE A 117 -8.71 -23.56 -8.21
C PHE A 117 -8.81 -22.14 -7.66
N THR A 118 -7.77 -21.32 -7.86
CA THR A 118 -7.66 -19.99 -7.24
C THR A 118 -8.57 -18.94 -7.89
N GLY A 119 -8.97 -19.12 -9.14
CA GLY A 119 -9.77 -18.14 -9.85
C GLY A 119 -9.10 -16.74 -9.77
N ASP A 120 -9.88 -15.75 -9.33
CA ASP A 120 -9.43 -14.37 -9.14
C ASP A 120 -8.70 -14.11 -7.80
N LEU A 121 -8.61 -15.12 -6.95
CA LEU A 121 -7.92 -15.01 -5.67
C LEU A 121 -6.42 -15.26 -5.84
N GLY A 122 -5.56 -14.37 -5.79
CA GLY A 122 -4.12 -14.43 -6.08
C GLY A 122 -3.36 -15.63 -5.50
N ASP A 123 -2.08 -15.72 -5.80
CA ASP A 123 -1.19 -16.85 -5.44
C ASP A 123 -0.97 -17.03 -3.91
N SER A 124 -1.31 -16.02 -3.10
CA SER A 124 -1.19 -16.07 -1.63
C SER A 124 -2.01 -17.20 -1.01
N ILE A 125 -3.17 -17.53 -1.58
CA ILE A 125 -4.03 -18.64 -1.15
C ILE A 125 -3.34 -19.99 -1.31
N ILE A 126 -2.59 -20.19 -2.39
CA ILE A 126 -1.84 -21.41 -2.64
C ILE A 126 -0.84 -21.65 -1.50
N GLU A 127 -0.17 -20.61 -1.06
CA GLU A 127 0.80 -20.73 0.03
C GLU A 127 0.09 -20.98 1.37
N THR A 128 -1.02 -20.28 1.64
CA THR A 128 -1.82 -20.52 2.85
C THR A 128 -2.32 -21.97 2.90
N PHE A 129 -2.86 -22.47 1.79
CA PHE A 129 -3.31 -23.88 1.69
C PHE A 129 -2.16 -24.87 1.88
N ARG A 130 -1.01 -24.61 1.24
CA ARG A 130 0.19 -25.45 1.35
C ARG A 130 0.73 -25.50 2.78
N VAL A 131 0.78 -24.35 3.47
CA VAL A 131 1.25 -24.28 4.87
C VAL A 131 0.30 -25.03 5.80
N MET A 132 -1.01 -24.91 5.59
CA MET A 132 -2.01 -25.61 6.38
C MET A 132 -2.04 -27.12 6.07
N GLY A 133 -1.94 -27.53 4.80
CA GLY A 133 -1.89 -28.92 4.38
C GLY A 133 -0.73 -29.69 4.97
N LYS A 134 0.44 -29.07 5.11
CA LYS A 134 1.64 -29.69 5.74
C LYS A 134 1.45 -30.03 7.23
N ARG A 135 0.51 -29.42 7.93
CA ARG A 135 0.27 -29.66 9.36
C ARG A 135 -0.57 -30.88 9.65
N PHE A 136 -1.09 -31.62 8.64
CA PHE A 136 -2.18 -32.55 8.84
C PHE A 136 -2.07 -33.88 8.10
N THR A 137 -0.91 -34.53 8.21
CA THR A 137 -0.75 -35.93 7.83
C THR A 137 -0.99 -36.84 9.03
N PHE A 138 -2.26 -37.17 9.34
CA PHE A 138 -2.58 -38.35 10.17
C PHE A 138 -3.95 -38.92 9.81
N GLY A 139 -3.95 -40.22 9.51
CA GLY A 139 -5.08 -40.99 9.06
C GLY A 139 -6.08 -41.39 10.14
N GLY A 140 -7.26 -41.78 9.67
CA GLY A 140 -8.29 -42.42 10.46
C GLY A 140 -9.56 -42.52 9.62
N ASP A 141 -9.88 -43.73 9.21
CA ASP A 141 -11.07 -44.06 8.41
C ASP A 141 -12.26 -44.28 9.35
N THR A 142 -12.99 -43.22 9.70
CA THR A 142 -14.26 -43.29 10.40
C THR A 142 -15.11 -42.10 9.98
N GLY A 143 -16.37 -42.31 9.61
CA GLY A 143 -17.41 -41.37 9.25
C GLY A 143 -17.03 -39.89 9.23
N LYS A 144 -16.47 -39.43 8.13
CA LYS A 144 -15.84 -38.12 8.02
C LYS A 144 -16.91 -37.05 8.04
N ASP A 145 -16.82 -36.10 8.97
CA ASP A 145 -17.63 -34.88 8.95
C ASP A 145 -17.08 -33.95 7.86
N GLN A 146 -17.79 -33.85 6.75
CA GLN A 146 -17.43 -33.04 5.59
C GLN A 146 -18.46 -31.93 5.39
N ARG A 147 -18.02 -30.70 5.31
CA ARG A 147 -18.87 -29.52 5.14
C ARG A 147 -18.38 -28.66 3.99
N ILE A 148 -19.29 -28.05 3.26
CA ILE A 148 -19.00 -27.09 2.20
C ILE A 148 -19.39 -25.72 2.70
N TYR A 149 -18.49 -24.75 2.52
CA TYR A 149 -18.75 -23.34 2.79
C TYR A 149 -18.45 -22.51 1.56
N TYR A 150 -19.29 -21.52 1.31
CA TYR A 150 -19.14 -20.55 0.24
C TYR A 150 -18.86 -19.19 0.84
N PHE A 151 -17.78 -18.55 0.37
CA PHE A 151 -17.35 -17.23 0.77
C PHE A 151 -17.70 -16.22 -0.30
N ASN A 152 -18.22 -15.09 0.11
CA ASN A 152 -18.44 -13.95 -0.77
C ASN A 152 -17.11 -13.25 -1.05
N THR A 153 -16.60 -13.38 -2.28
CA THR A 153 -15.35 -12.74 -2.71
C THR A 153 -15.59 -11.43 -3.45
N LYS A 154 -16.85 -10.97 -3.52
CA LYS A 154 -17.20 -9.67 -4.06
C LYS A 154 -16.78 -8.56 -3.11
N GLU A 155 -16.68 -7.37 -3.64
CA GLU A 155 -16.42 -6.17 -2.86
C GLU A 155 -17.61 -5.83 -1.96
N LEU A 156 -17.37 -5.74 -0.66
CA LEU A 156 -18.34 -5.36 0.36
C LEU A 156 -18.30 -3.83 0.52
N MET A 157 -19.21 -3.17 -0.17
CA MET A 157 -19.29 -1.70 -0.25
C MET A 157 -20.09 -1.09 0.89
N ASP A 158 -20.17 0.26 0.90
CA ASP A 158 -21.01 1.09 1.78
C ASP A 158 -20.64 1.02 3.28
N ASN A 159 -19.38 0.72 3.63
CA ASN A 159 -18.93 0.79 5.01
C ASN A 159 -18.69 2.25 5.41
N LYS A 160 -19.66 2.86 6.08
CA LYS A 160 -19.58 4.24 6.52
C LYS A 160 -18.71 4.38 7.77
N PHE A 161 -17.83 5.37 7.76
CA PHE A 161 -17.01 5.71 8.91
C PHE A 161 -17.01 7.21 9.17
N GLY A 162 -16.67 7.57 10.38
CA GLY A 162 -16.41 8.92 10.81
C GLY A 162 -15.56 8.87 12.07
N THR A 163 -14.68 9.85 12.23
CA THR A 163 -13.79 9.92 13.40
C THR A 163 -14.48 10.71 14.52
N PRO A 164 -14.97 10.06 15.58
CA PRO A 164 -15.61 10.75 16.70
C PRO A 164 -14.62 11.67 17.41
N ASN A 165 -13.38 11.22 17.56
CA ASN A 165 -12.27 12.00 18.09
C ASN A 165 -11.41 12.52 16.95
N PRO A 166 -10.85 13.75 17.06
CA PRO A 166 -9.89 14.25 16.10
C PRO A 166 -8.64 13.37 16.09
N ILE A 167 -8.11 13.10 14.90
CA ILE A 167 -6.86 12.35 14.70
C ILE A 167 -5.71 13.34 14.57
N PRO A 168 -4.60 13.19 15.31
CA PRO A 168 -3.41 14.02 15.14
C PRO A 168 -2.91 14.01 13.70
N PHE A 169 -2.59 15.18 13.18
CA PHE A 169 -2.09 15.35 11.82
C PHE A 169 -1.03 16.45 11.80
N ARG A 170 0.12 16.19 11.20
CA ARG A 170 1.17 17.17 11.03
C ARG A 170 1.12 17.75 9.62
N VAL A 171 0.90 19.04 9.50
CA VAL A 171 0.92 19.75 8.23
C VAL A 171 2.35 20.16 7.91
N LEU A 172 2.96 19.50 6.94
CA LEU A 172 4.24 19.85 6.38
C LEU A 172 4.03 20.53 5.02
N ASP A 173 4.66 21.68 4.83
CA ASP A 173 4.67 22.40 3.55
C ASP A 173 5.98 23.14 3.38
N SER A 174 6.93 22.50 2.70
CA SER A 174 8.27 23.05 2.46
C SER A 174 8.24 24.34 1.63
N LYS A 175 7.20 24.54 0.81
CA LYS A 175 7.07 25.72 -0.05
C LYS A 175 6.80 27.00 0.74
N VAL A 176 6.11 26.88 1.87
CA VAL A 176 5.79 28.01 2.75
C VAL A 176 6.52 27.93 4.09
N ASN A 177 7.43 26.97 4.24
CA ASN A 177 8.17 26.67 5.46
C ASN A 177 7.21 26.54 6.67
N LEU A 178 6.12 25.77 6.47
CA LEU A 178 5.13 25.50 7.48
C LEU A 178 5.35 24.10 8.05
N ASP A 179 5.42 24.01 9.36
CA ASP A 179 5.43 22.79 10.14
C ASP A 179 4.49 23.03 11.33
N LEU A 180 3.32 22.39 11.29
CA LEU A 180 2.24 22.63 12.25
C LEU A 180 1.59 21.32 12.64
N ASP A 181 1.59 21.03 13.93
CA ASP A 181 0.79 19.94 14.48
C ASP A 181 -0.66 20.42 14.67
N THR A 182 -1.58 19.69 14.08
CA THR A 182 -3.02 19.94 14.13
C THR A 182 -3.78 18.64 14.38
N SER A 183 -5.08 18.68 14.31
CA SER A 183 -5.92 17.50 14.34
C SER A 183 -6.98 17.55 13.24
N VAL A 184 -7.32 16.40 12.70
CA VAL A 184 -8.32 16.29 11.63
C VAL A 184 -9.48 15.39 12.05
N ARG A 185 -10.68 15.77 11.64
CA ARG A 185 -11.83 14.89 11.64
C ARG A 185 -12.18 14.59 10.21
N CYS A 186 -12.48 13.34 9.94
CA CYS A 186 -12.91 12.93 8.61
C CYS A 186 -14.10 11.97 8.67
N SER A 187 -14.82 11.92 7.57
CA SER A 187 -15.89 10.96 7.35
C SER A 187 -15.88 10.51 5.89
N GLY A 188 -16.37 9.32 5.66
CA GLY A 188 -16.37 8.75 4.32
C GLY A 188 -16.95 7.35 4.29
N VAL A 189 -16.61 6.64 3.22
CA VAL A 189 -16.97 5.24 3.02
C VAL A 189 -15.73 4.46 2.60
N TYR A 190 -15.69 3.20 2.97
CA TYR A 190 -14.66 2.28 2.47
C TYR A 190 -15.31 0.97 2.04
N SER A 191 -14.60 0.23 1.24
CA SER A 191 -14.98 -1.12 0.84
C SER A 191 -13.82 -2.08 1.11
N TYR A 192 -14.17 -3.32 1.37
CA TYR A 192 -13.22 -4.40 1.56
C TYR A 192 -13.72 -5.69 0.94
N LYS A 193 -12.86 -6.67 0.79
CA LYS A 193 -13.23 -8.01 0.34
C LYS A 193 -12.45 -9.09 1.08
N ILE A 194 -12.96 -10.31 1.03
CA ILE A 194 -12.25 -11.51 1.46
C ILE A 194 -11.29 -11.90 0.33
N VAL A 195 -9.98 -11.76 0.58
CA VAL A 195 -8.91 -12.15 -0.36
C VAL A 195 -8.30 -13.52 -0.02
N ASP A 196 -8.43 -13.95 1.24
CA ASP A 196 -8.01 -15.28 1.68
C ASP A 196 -9.11 -15.96 2.52
N PRO A 197 -10.03 -16.71 1.87
CA PRO A 197 -11.10 -17.43 2.54
C PRO A 197 -10.63 -18.46 3.58
N ILE A 198 -9.42 -19.00 3.44
CA ILE A 198 -8.89 -19.99 4.38
C ILE A 198 -8.55 -19.34 5.70
N ARG A 199 -7.88 -18.19 5.66
CA ARG A 199 -7.57 -17.39 6.86
C ARG A 199 -8.85 -16.90 7.52
N PHE A 200 -9.83 -16.45 6.71
CA PHE A 200 -11.11 -16.01 7.23
C PHE A 200 -11.86 -17.14 7.92
N TYR A 201 -11.90 -18.33 7.32
CA TYR A 201 -12.48 -19.51 7.92
C TYR A 201 -11.80 -19.85 9.25
N THR A 202 -10.47 -19.93 9.24
CA THR A 202 -9.70 -20.43 10.37
C THR A 202 -9.74 -19.50 11.58
N ASN A 203 -9.71 -18.18 11.33
CA ASN A 203 -9.50 -17.20 12.38
C ASN A 203 -10.74 -16.36 12.71
N VAL A 204 -11.78 -16.40 11.88
CA VAL A 204 -12.97 -15.56 12.05
C VAL A 204 -14.22 -16.39 12.21
N CYS A 205 -14.72 -16.98 11.13
CA CYS A 205 -16.07 -17.59 11.14
C CYS A 205 -16.09 -19.05 11.64
N GLY A 206 -15.02 -19.84 11.42
CA GLY A 206 -15.01 -21.25 11.77
C GLY A 206 -16.17 -22.00 11.14
N ASN A 207 -16.73 -22.96 11.91
CA ASN A 207 -17.92 -23.73 11.48
C ASN A 207 -19.19 -22.91 11.63
N VAL A 208 -19.68 -22.38 10.54
CA VAL A 208 -20.96 -21.66 10.46
C VAL A 208 -22.10 -22.67 10.39
N SER A 209 -23.18 -22.43 11.11
CA SER A 209 -24.38 -23.31 11.09
C SER A 209 -25.21 -23.12 9.81
N GLU A 210 -25.46 -21.88 9.42
CA GLU A 210 -26.19 -21.49 8.21
C GLU A 210 -25.43 -20.42 7.45
N GLU A 211 -25.29 -19.22 8.00
CA GLU A 211 -24.59 -18.10 7.40
C GLU A 211 -23.81 -17.30 8.43
N TYR A 212 -22.76 -16.59 7.99
CA TYR A 212 -22.00 -15.60 8.74
C TYR A 212 -22.22 -14.23 8.10
N ARG A 213 -22.73 -13.31 8.86
CA ARG A 213 -23.11 -11.99 8.38
C ARG A 213 -22.08 -10.95 8.72
N ARG A 214 -22.02 -9.91 7.90
CA ARG A 214 -21.14 -8.76 8.06
C ARG A 214 -21.32 -8.07 9.42
N GLU A 215 -22.54 -7.97 9.93
CA GLU A 215 -22.85 -7.35 11.22
C GLU A 215 -22.11 -7.98 12.41
N GLU A 216 -21.71 -9.26 12.29
CA GLU A 216 -21.02 -9.99 13.35
C GLU A 216 -19.57 -9.48 13.56
N ILE A 217 -18.96 -8.87 12.56
CA ILE A 217 -17.58 -8.37 12.61
C ILE A 217 -17.46 -6.87 12.34
N GLU A 218 -18.51 -6.23 11.83
CA GLU A 218 -18.49 -4.83 11.37
C GLU A 218 -17.97 -3.86 12.43
N SER A 219 -18.43 -4.00 13.68
CA SER A 219 -18.02 -3.13 14.75
C SER A 219 -16.52 -3.16 15.01
N GLN A 220 -15.93 -4.37 14.98
CA GLN A 220 -14.49 -4.57 15.15
C GLN A 220 -13.73 -3.98 13.98
N LEU A 221 -14.12 -4.31 12.76
CA LEU A 221 -13.46 -3.82 11.55
C LEU A 221 -13.49 -2.30 11.47
N LYS A 222 -14.62 -1.68 11.83
CA LYS A 222 -14.75 -0.22 11.84
C LYS A 222 -13.81 0.44 12.84
N THR A 223 -13.68 -0.14 14.04
CA THR A 223 -12.77 0.39 15.06
C THR A 223 -11.32 0.31 14.59
N GLU A 224 -10.90 -0.85 14.11
CA GLU A 224 -9.53 -1.06 13.60
C GLU A 224 -9.23 -0.17 12.38
N PHE A 225 -10.21 0.01 11.49
CA PHE A 225 -10.08 0.94 10.36
C PHE A 225 -9.82 2.38 10.83
N ILE A 226 -10.58 2.85 11.84
CA ILE A 226 -10.39 4.20 12.39
C ILE A 226 -9.02 4.33 13.06
N ASP A 227 -8.56 3.32 13.78
CA ASP A 227 -7.24 3.30 14.40
C ASP A 227 -6.11 3.33 13.34
N ALA A 228 -6.30 2.63 12.23
CA ALA A 228 -5.35 2.61 11.12
C ALA A 228 -5.25 3.94 10.35
N LEU A 229 -6.27 4.81 10.46
CA LEU A 229 -6.20 6.15 9.86
C LEU A 229 -5.09 7.01 10.47
N GLN A 230 -4.74 6.82 11.75
CA GLN A 230 -3.71 7.63 12.40
C GLN A 230 -2.33 7.42 11.75
N PRO A 231 -1.78 6.20 11.67
CA PRO A 231 -0.50 5.98 10.97
C PRO A 231 -0.59 6.30 9.47
N ALA A 232 -1.74 6.06 8.84
CA ALA A 232 -1.95 6.39 7.43
C ALA A 232 -1.89 7.91 7.18
N PHE A 233 -2.48 8.73 8.05
CA PHE A 233 -2.37 10.19 7.97
C PHE A 233 -0.94 10.65 8.24
N GLY A 234 -0.20 9.98 9.12
CA GLY A 234 1.23 10.23 9.30
C GLY A 234 2.04 9.99 8.01
N ALA A 235 1.72 8.93 7.27
CA ALA A 235 2.34 8.66 5.97
C ALA A 235 2.00 9.74 4.93
N LEU A 236 0.75 10.20 4.87
CA LEU A 236 0.34 11.30 3.99
C LEU A 236 1.00 12.63 4.35
N SER A 237 1.17 12.91 5.64
CA SER A 237 1.90 14.09 6.13
C SER A 237 3.35 14.10 5.62
N ASN A 238 4.05 12.97 5.66
CA ASN A 238 5.41 12.83 5.15
C ASN A 238 5.53 13.05 3.63
N LEU A 239 4.43 12.87 2.89
CA LEU A 239 4.33 13.21 1.46
C LEU A 239 3.96 14.68 1.22
N GLU A 240 3.94 15.52 2.26
CA GLU A 240 3.52 16.93 2.24
C GLU A 240 2.09 17.13 1.69
N ILE A 241 1.21 16.13 1.85
CA ILE A 241 -0.19 16.23 1.45
C ILE A 241 -0.94 17.04 2.51
N ARG A 242 -1.50 18.16 2.09
CA ARG A 242 -2.27 19.02 2.99
C ARG A 242 -3.64 18.41 3.31
N PRO A 243 -4.25 18.73 4.47
CA PRO A 243 -5.55 18.18 4.87
C PRO A 243 -6.66 18.32 3.81
N ASN A 244 -6.72 19.45 3.14
CA ASN A 244 -7.70 19.70 2.08
C ASN A 244 -7.45 18.89 0.79
N GLN A 245 -6.27 18.32 0.63
CA GLN A 245 -5.89 17.49 -0.53
C GLN A 245 -6.12 16.00 -0.27
N ILE A 246 -6.31 15.58 0.98
CA ILE A 246 -6.55 14.17 1.34
C ILE A 246 -7.68 13.57 0.51
N VAL A 247 -8.77 14.34 0.29
CA VAL A 247 -9.92 13.92 -0.50
C VAL A 247 -9.55 13.49 -1.94
N SER A 248 -8.47 14.01 -2.50
CA SER A 248 -7.98 13.68 -3.84
C SER A 248 -6.89 12.61 -3.85
N HIS A 249 -6.39 12.19 -2.69
CA HIS A 249 -5.31 11.20 -2.53
C HIS A 249 -5.81 9.88 -1.92
N ASN A 250 -7.00 9.43 -2.38
CA ASN A 250 -7.64 8.21 -1.88
C ASN A 250 -6.81 6.95 -2.11
N LYS A 251 -5.99 6.93 -3.17
CA LYS A 251 -5.12 5.79 -3.47
C LYS A 251 -3.99 5.67 -2.45
N GLU A 252 -3.29 6.76 -2.23
CA GLU A 252 -2.19 6.82 -1.26
C GLU A 252 -2.69 6.53 0.17
N LEU A 253 -3.89 7.04 0.51
CA LEU A 253 -4.54 6.75 1.77
C LEU A 253 -4.88 5.26 1.89
N LYS A 254 -5.48 4.66 0.86
CA LYS A 254 -5.80 3.24 0.84
C LYS A 254 -4.56 2.38 1.04
N ASP A 255 -3.48 2.68 0.31
CA ASP A 255 -2.24 1.92 0.39
C ASP A 255 -1.61 2.02 1.79
N ALA A 256 -1.65 3.21 2.41
CA ALA A 256 -1.17 3.43 3.77
C ALA A 256 -2.05 2.73 4.84
N VAL A 257 -3.37 2.72 4.67
CA VAL A 257 -4.28 2.00 5.58
C VAL A 257 -4.11 0.49 5.44
N ASN A 258 -3.98 -0.04 4.22
CA ASN A 258 -3.72 -1.46 4.01
C ASN A 258 -2.38 -1.89 4.63
N GLU A 259 -1.34 -1.07 4.56
CA GLU A 259 -0.07 -1.38 5.23
C GLU A 259 -0.23 -1.36 6.76
N ALA A 260 -0.99 -0.42 7.32
CA ALA A 260 -1.26 -0.36 8.75
C ALA A 260 -2.11 -1.55 9.25
N LEU A 261 -3.02 -2.07 8.42
CA LEU A 261 -3.90 -3.18 8.75
C LEU A 261 -3.37 -4.55 8.31
N LYS A 262 -2.19 -4.60 7.68
CA LYS A 262 -1.64 -5.79 7.07
C LYS A 262 -1.64 -7.00 7.99
N ASP A 263 -1.09 -6.86 9.19
CA ASP A 263 -0.97 -7.94 10.14
C ASP A 263 -2.35 -8.42 10.65
N ASP A 264 -3.26 -7.50 10.92
CA ASP A 264 -4.55 -7.82 11.53
C ASP A 264 -5.62 -8.22 10.50
N TRP A 265 -5.66 -7.57 9.35
CA TRP A 265 -6.67 -7.85 8.34
C TRP A 265 -6.19 -8.89 7.32
N LEU A 266 -5.06 -8.61 6.64
CA LEU A 266 -4.59 -9.49 5.56
C LEU A 266 -4.01 -10.79 6.13
N GLU A 267 -3.02 -10.68 7.03
CA GLU A 267 -2.29 -11.86 7.51
C GLU A 267 -3.10 -12.74 8.47
N LYS A 268 -3.92 -12.14 9.33
CA LYS A 268 -4.75 -12.93 10.26
C LYS A 268 -6.11 -13.31 9.68
N ARG A 269 -6.81 -12.39 9.00
CA ARG A 269 -8.21 -12.61 8.61
C ARG A 269 -8.43 -12.79 7.11
N GLY A 270 -7.42 -12.51 6.28
CA GLY A 270 -7.56 -12.59 4.83
C GLY A 270 -8.50 -11.53 4.24
N LEU A 271 -8.51 -10.33 4.83
CA LEU A 271 -9.30 -9.18 4.40
C LEU A 271 -8.39 -8.10 3.82
N GLU A 272 -8.87 -7.37 2.82
CA GLU A 272 -8.15 -6.25 2.21
C GLU A 272 -9.11 -5.12 1.86
N ILE A 273 -8.68 -3.87 2.09
CA ILE A 273 -9.41 -2.69 1.67
C ILE A 273 -9.19 -2.45 0.18
N ILE A 274 -10.30 -2.36 -0.55
CA ILE A 274 -10.30 -2.18 -2.00
C ILE A 274 -10.40 -0.71 -2.37
N SER A 275 -11.26 0.04 -1.67
CA SER A 275 -11.39 1.47 -1.91
C SER A 275 -11.66 2.24 -0.62
N ILE A 276 -11.21 3.49 -0.60
CA ILE A 276 -11.55 4.48 0.42
C ILE A 276 -12.00 5.75 -0.31
N ALA A 277 -13.12 6.29 0.09
CA ALA A 277 -13.60 7.58 -0.40
C ALA A 277 -13.86 8.49 0.80
N ILE A 278 -13.00 9.50 0.95
CA ILE A 278 -13.17 10.54 1.96
C ILE A 278 -14.22 11.54 1.46
N GLY A 279 -15.30 11.69 2.21
CA GLY A 279 -16.35 12.66 1.90
C GLY A 279 -16.06 14.05 2.44
N SER A 280 -15.47 14.13 3.63
CA SER A 280 -15.11 15.40 4.27
C SER A 280 -13.90 15.27 5.16
N VAL A 281 -13.11 16.35 5.20
CA VAL A 281 -12.01 16.54 6.15
C VAL A 281 -12.21 17.92 6.78
N SER A 282 -12.19 18.01 8.09
CA SER A 282 -12.27 19.27 8.83
C SER A 282 -11.12 19.40 9.82
N LEU A 283 -10.63 20.63 9.93
CA LEU A 283 -9.64 21.04 10.91
C LEU A 283 -10.31 21.97 11.93
N PRO A 284 -9.67 22.21 13.10
CA PRO A 284 -10.01 23.33 13.96
C PRO A 284 -9.93 24.65 13.18
N ASP A 285 -10.89 25.55 13.42
CA ASP A 285 -10.99 26.82 12.69
C ASP A 285 -9.72 27.68 12.86
N GLU A 286 -9.11 27.66 14.05
CA GLU A 286 -7.88 28.40 14.34
C GLU A 286 -6.72 27.89 13.48
N ASP A 287 -6.53 26.58 13.37
CA ASP A 287 -5.47 25.98 12.57
C ASP A 287 -5.69 26.23 11.06
N ALA A 288 -6.95 26.12 10.62
CA ALA A 288 -7.33 26.42 9.24
C ALA A 288 -7.01 27.87 8.85
N GLU A 289 -7.31 28.83 9.75
CA GLU A 289 -6.97 30.23 9.52
C GLU A 289 -5.46 30.46 9.57
N TYR A 290 -4.73 29.81 10.50
CA TYR A 290 -3.28 29.89 10.56
C TYR A 290 -2.61 29.41 9.27
N ILE A 291 -3.04 28.27 8.72
CA ILE A 291 -2.56 27.73 7.45
C ILE A 291 -2.83 28.72 6.31
N LYS A 292 -4.02 29.29 6.22
CA LYS A 292 -4.36 30.31 5.23
C LYS A 292 -3.50 31.56 5.37
N GLN A 293 -3.23 31.98 6.60
CA GLN A 293 -2.40 33.15 6.86
C GLN A 293 -0.93 32.90 6.48
N ALA A 294 -0.40 31.71 6.78
CA ALA A 294 0.95 31.31 6.35
C ALA A 294 1.08 31.31 4.81
N GLN A 295 0.07 30.80 4.11
CA GLN A 295 0.04 30.84 2.65
C GLN A 295 -0.04 32.25 2.08
N ARG A 296 -0.86 33.14 2.69
CA ARG A 296 -0.94 34.55 2.31
C ARG A 296 0.39 35.26 2.56
N SER A 297 1.01 35.05 3.72
CA SER A 297 2.30 35.67 4.07
C SER A 297 3.39 35.30 3.07
N ARG A 298 3.38 34.06 2.56
CA ARG A 298 4.31 33.64 1.50
C ARG A 298 4.07 34.38 0.19
N ALA A 299 2.78 34.58 -0.19
CA ALA A 299 2.44 35.35 -1.38
C ALA A 299 2.90 36.81 -1.27
N PHE A 300 2.85 37.40 -0.07
CA PHE A 300 3.39 38.74 0.18
C PHE A 300 4.93 38.78 0.23
N SER A 301 5.56 37.70 0.55
CA SER A 301 7.04 37.61 0.58
C SER A 301 7.67 37.50 -0.81
N ASP A 302 6.90 37.15 -1.83
CA ASP A 302 7.32 37.19 -3.23
C ASP A 302 7.28 38.65 -3.71
N PRO A 303 8.41 39.27 -4.10
CA PRO A 303 8.46 40.69 -4.48
C PRO A 303 7.50 41.04 -5.63
N GLY A 304 7.29 40.13 -6.57
CA GLY A 304 6.40 40.33 -7.71
C GLY A 304 4.91 40.27 -7.33
N MET A 305 4.53 39.29 -6.49
CA MET A 305 3.15 39.14 -6.01
C MET A 305 2.84 40.17 -4.91
N GLY A 306 3.79 40.47 -4.02
CA GLY A 306 3.61 41.45 -2.94
C GLY A 306 3.28 42.84 -3.48
N ALA A 307 3.94 43.24 -4.56
CA ALA A 307 3.64 44.51 -5.24
C ALA A 307 2.22 44.55 -5.85
N GLY A 308 1.77 43.45 -6.48
CA GLY A 308 0.41 43.33 -7.03
C GLY A 308 -0.67 43.35 -5.94
N LEU A 309 -0.48 42.62 -4.86
CA LEU A 309 -1.40 42.57 -3.72
C LEU A 309 -1.46 43.90 -2.96
N GLY A 310 -0.32 44.59 -2.82
CA GLY A 310 -0.28 45.94 -2.26
C GLY A 310 -1.05 46.96 -3.08
N ALA A 311 -0.99 46.84 -4.40
CA ALA A 311 -1.80 47.68 -5.31
C ALA A 311 -3.31 47.41 -5.19
N ILE A 312 -3.71 46.12 -5.05
CA ILE A 312 -5.13 45.75 -4.85
C ILE A 312 -5.64 46.23 -3.48
N ALA A 313 -4.88 46.04 -2.43
CA ALA A 313 -5.22 46.51 -1.09
C ALA A 313 -5.34 48.03 -1.03
N GLY A 314 -4.46 48.74 -1.75
CA GLY A 314 -4.55 50.20 -1.93
C GLY A 314 -5.82 50.63 -2.66
N ALA A 315 -6.19 49.91 -3.72
CA ALA A 315 -7.43 50.18 -4.46
C ALA A 315 -8.69 49.90 -3.64
N ASP A 316 -8.71 48.81 -2.84
CA ASP A 316 -9.81 48.51 -1.93
C ASP A 316 -9.94 49.52 -0.80
N ALA A 317 -8.82 49.98 -0.22
CA ALA A 317 -8.82 51.07 0.75
C ALA A 317 -9.32 52.36 0.18
N MET A 318 -8.96 52.73 -1.08
CA MET A 318 -9.53 53.88 -1.78
C MET A 318 -11.01 53.75 -2.01
N LYS A 319 -11.49 52.56 -2.41
CA LYS A 319 -12.91 52.28 -2.62
C LYS A 319 -13.70 52.37 -1.31
N ALA A 320 -13.16 51.84 -0.21
CA ALA A 320 -13.77 51.94 1.10
C ALA A 320 -13.80 53.41 1.61
N ALA A 321 -12.75 54.18 1.37
CA ALA A 321 -12.71 55.61 1.69
C ALA A 321 -13.71 56.42 0.86
N ALA A 322 -13.90 56.08 -0.42
CA ALA A 322 -14.86 56.72 -1.30
C ALA A 322 -16.32 56.38 -0.99
N SER A 323 -16.60 55.24 -0.36
CA SER A 323 -17.93 54.81 0.02
C SER A 323 -18.42 55.29 1.40
N ASN A 324 -17.58 56.03 2.15
CA ASN A 324 -17.97 56.61 3.42
C ASN A 324 -18.78 57.92 3.23
N GLU A 325 -20.02 57.93 3.72
CA GLU A 325 -20.93 59.07 3.65
C GLU A 325 -20.48 60.28 4.51
N GLY A 326 -19.35 60.25 5.17
CA GLY A 326 -18.85 61.28 6.08
C GLY A 326 -17.95 62.37 5.48
N GLY A 327 -18.23 62.79 4.25
CA GLY A 327 -17.73 64.06 3.72
C GLY A 327 -16.32 64.02 3.09
N ALA A 328 -16.23 64.63 1.94
CA ALA A 328 -15.07 64.74 1.04
C ALA A 328 -13.79 65.31 1.71
N MET A 329 -13.88 65.91 2.87
CA MET A 329 -12.76 66.56 3.56
C MET A 329 -11.88 65.56 4.35
N ASN A 330 -12.49 64.50 4.91
CA ASN A 330 -11.73 63.41 5.52
C ASN A 330 -11.11 62.47 4.48
N GLY A 331 -11.76 62.37 3.31
CA GLY A 331 -11.23 61.63 2.18
C GLY A 331 -9.96 62.27 1.58
N PHE A 332 -9.89 63.62 1.59
CA PHE A 332 -8.73 64.32 1.04
C PHE A 332 -7.50 64.27 2.00
N VAL A 333 -7.73 64.30 3.32
CA VAL A 333 -6.66 64.08 4.31
C VAL A 333 -6.17 62.63 4.26
N GLY A 334 -7.08 61.67 4.12
CA GLY A 334 -6.76 60.25 3.91
C GLY A 334 -6.02 60.01 2.60
N MET A 335 -6.40 60.71 1.54
CA MET A 335 -5.72 60.64 0.23
C MET A 335 -4.34 61.27 0.24
N GLY A 336 -4.11 62.36 1.01
CA GLY A 336 -2.79 62.95 1.22
C GLY A 336 -1.85 62.03 2.05
N MET A 337 -2.38 61.36 3.08
CA MET A 337 -1.65 60.33 3.82
C MET A 337 -1.44 59.07 2.98
N ALA A 338 -2.42 58.66 2.18
CA ALA A 338 -2.26 57.51 1.31
C ALA A 338 -1.30 57.77 0.15
N MET A 339 -1.26 59.02 -0.39
CA MET A 339 -0.24 59.42 -1.38
C MET A 339 1.14 59.49 -0.79
N ASN A 340 1.29 59.94 0.49
CA ASN A 340 2.57 59.95 1.16
C ASN A 340 3.02 58.52 1.57
N ALA A 341 2.06 57.66 1.96
CA ALA A 341 2.30 56.22 2.18
C ALA A 341 2.57 55.48 0.84
N ASN A 342 1.92 55.91 -0.26
CA ASN A 342 2.14 55.34 -1.59
C ASN A 342 3.51 55.80 -2.20
N GLN A 343 3.98 56.99 -1.85
CA GLN A 343 5.33 57.47 -2.23
C GLN A 343 6.41 56.70 -1.47
N MET A 344 6.19 56.34 -0.19
CA MET A 344 6.99 55.37 0.53
C MET A 344 6.88 53.93 -0.01
N ASN A 345 5.67 53.52 -0.42
CA ASN A 345 5.44 52.21 -1.01
C ASN A 345 5.95 52.08 -2.45
N THR A 346 5.91 53.16 -3.28
CA THR A 346 6.53 53.14 -4.62
C THR A 346 8.05 53.05 -4.53
N ALA A 347 8.66 53.70 -3.55
CA ALA A 347 10.11 53.54 -3.31
C ALA A 347 10.45 52.10 -2.81
N ASN A 348 9.59 51.51 -1.97
CA ASN A 348 9.72 50.12 -1.56
C ASN A 348 9.44 49.16 -2.70
N THR A 349 8.44 49.44 -3.56
CA THR A 349 8.10 48.59 -4.72
C THR A 349 9.25 48.65 -5.76
N ALA A 350 9.80 49.82 -6.04
CA ALA A 350 11.00 49.93 -6.90
C ALA A 350 12.22 49.22 -6.30
N ASN A 351 12.41 49.27 -4.97
CA ASN A 351 13.44 48.52 -4.26
C ASN A 351 13.15 46.98 -4.30
N LEU A 352 11.90 46.58 -4.20
CA LEU A 352 11.51 45.16 -4.32
C LEU A 352 11.74 44.62 -5.73
N TYR A 353 11.45 45.40 -6.77
CA TYR A 353 11.78 45.03 -8.15
C TYR A 353 13.28 45.01 -8.41
N ALA A 354 14.04 45.98 -7.87
CA ALA A 354 15.47 46.00 -7.94
C ALA A 354 16.10 44.82 -7.19
N MET A 355 15.56 44.47 -6.03
CA MET A 355 16.00 43.32 -5.21
C MET A 355 15.68 42.00 -5.88
N ASN A 356 14.52 41.88 -6.59
CA ASN A 356 14.16 40.69 -7.37
C ASN A 356 15.09 40.53 -8.59
N GLN A 357 15.40 41.62 -9.31
CA GLN A 357 16.39 41.60 -10.38
C GLN A 357 17.79 41.22 -9.87
N GLN A 358 18.19 41.73 -8.70
CA GLN A 358 19.48 41.42 -8.07
C GLN A 358 19.53 39.95 -7.63
N ASN A 359 18.43 39.40 -7.09
CA ASN A 359 18.32 37.98 -6.74
C ASN A 359 18.34 37.06 -7.98
N GLN A 360 17.68 37.45 -9.08
CA GLN A 360 17.77 36.72 -10.34
C GLN A 360 19.17 36.74 -10.94
N GLN A 361 19.87 37.86 -10.86
CA GLN A 361 21.28 37.96 -11.28
C GLN A 361 22.19 37.13 -10.41
N MET A 362 21.98 37.13 -9.08
CA MET A 362 22.72 36.24 -8.15
C MET A 362 22.50 34.78 -8.41
N GLN A 363 21.25 34.36 -8.66
CA GLN A 363 20.95 32.99 -9.02
C GLN A 363 21.60 32.57 -10.34
N MET A 364 21.60 33.43 -11.36
CA MET A 364 22.30 33.15 -12.62
C MET A 364 23.81 33.10 -12.43
N GLN A 365 24.38 33.96 -11.60
CA GLN A 365 25.79 33.90 -11.27
C GLN A 365 26.16 32.63 -10.49
N GLN A 366 25.33 32.22 -9.55
CA GLN A 366 25.52 30.96 -8.83
C GLN A 366 25.41 29.73 -9.74
N GLN A 367 24.48 29.73 -10.68
CA GLN A 367 24.38 28.66 -11.69
C GLN A 367 25.60 28.64 -12.63
N GLN A 368 26.12 29.79 -13.03
CA GLN A 368 27.34 29.86 -13.84
C GLN A 368 28.58 29.44 -13.05
N GLN A 369 28.66 29.76 -11.75
CA GLN A 369 29.75 29.28 -10.89
C GLN A 369 29.68 27.77 -10.65
N MET A 370 28.48 27.22 -10.47
CA MET A 370 28.29 25.75 -10.37
C MET A 370 28.64 25.03 -11.66
N GLN A 371 28.31 25.59 -12.82
CA GLN A 371 28.72 25.02 -14.12
C GLN A 371 30.22 25.11 -14.34
N GLN A 372 30.87 26.21 -13.94
CA GLN A 372 32.34 26.34 -13.96
C GLN A 372 33.03 25.38 -12.99
N GLN A 373 32.47 25.17 -11.79
CA GLN A 373 33.00 24.17 -10.85
C GLN A 373 32.84 22.75 -11.37
N GLN A 374 31.70 22.42 -12.05
CA GLN A 374 31.52 21.11 -12.68
C GLN A 374 32.47 20.90 -13.88
N GLN A 375 32.79 21.95 -14.66
CA GLN A 375 33.77 21.87 -15.74
C GLN A 375 35.21 21.77 -15.20
N MET A 376 35.55 22.43 -14.09
CA MET A 376 36.83 22.23 -13.44
C MET A 376 36.99 20.87 -12.77
N GLN A 377 35.91 20.27 -12.28
CA GLN A 377 35.95 18.90 -11.75
C GLN A 377 36.06 17.83 -12.88
N GLN A 378 35.65 18.13 -14.10
CA GLN A 378 35.82 17.23 -15.24
C GLN A 378 37.22 17.32 -15.87
N GLN A 379 38.01 18.37 -15.59
CA GLN A 379 39.37 18.51 -16.09
C GLN A 379 40.45 18.11 -15.09
N ALA A 380 40.10 17.84 -13.83
CA ALA A 380 41.02 17.24 -12.87
C ALA A 380 40.96 15.71 -12.99
N ALA A 381 41.66 15.17 -13.96
CA ALA A 381 42.03 13.77 -13.94
C ALA A 381 42.81 13.49 -12.65
N PRO A 382 42.44 12.49 -11.83
CA PRO A 382 43.19 12.18 -10.63
C PRO A 382 44.54 11.57 -11.01
N SER A 383 45.58 12.39 -10.93
CA SER A 383 46.94 11.91 -10.98
C SER A 383 47.24 11.10 -9.71
N GLY A 384 47.36 9.78 -9.89
CA GLY A 384 48.18 8.91 -9.06
C GLY A 384 47.81 8.77 -7.59
N ASN A 385 46.86 7.92 -7.25
CA ASN A 385 46.77 7.13 -6.02
C ASN A 385 45.33 6.60 -5.75
N ALA A 386 44.45 6.56 -6.73
CA ALA A 386 43.17 5.92 -6.60
C ALA A 386 43.35 4.39 -6.60
N TRP A 387 42.70 3.70 -5.66
CA TRP A 387 42.64 2.24 -5.59
C TRP A 387 41.20 1.77 -5.52
N THR A 388 40.91 0.56 -5.98
CA THR A 388 39.60 -0.01 -5.92
C THR A 388 39.49 -0.95 -4.71
N CYS A 389 38.55 -0.67 -3.82
CA CYS A 389 38.28 -1.51 -2.66
C CYS A 389 37.59 -2.81 -3.08
N ASN A 390 37.70 -3.87 -2.28
CA ASN A 390 36.99 -5.14 -2.51
C ASN A 390 35.47 -5.01 -2.54
N CYS A 391 34.90 -3.93 -2.00
CA CYS A 391 33.47 -3.61 -2.13
C CYS A 391 33.09 -2.91 -3.45
N GLY A 392 34.03 -2.75 -4.41
CA GLY A 392 33.82 -2.13 -5.71
C GLY A 392 33.91 -0.59 -5.74
N THR A 393 34.15 0.08 -4.60
CA THR A 393 34.24 1.54 -4.53
C THR A 393 35.63 2.02 -4.90
N GLN A 394 35.74 3.02 -5.80
CA GLN A 394 36.99 3.72 -6.06
C GLN A 394 37.32 4.73 -4.94
N VAL A 395 38.51 4.64 -4.40
CA VAL A 395 38.89 5.37 -3.20
C VAL A 395 40.18 6.16 -3.46
N VAL A 396 40.16 7.44 -3.06
CA VAL A 396 41.36 8.32 -3.03
C VAL A 396 41.64 8.57 -1.54
N GLY A 397 42.50 7.72 -0.95
CA GLY A 397 42.83 7.81 0.47
C GLY A 397 43.23 6.47 1.06
N ASN A 398 43.47 6.45 2.38
CA ASN A 398 44.00 5.27 3.07
C ASN A 398 42.92 4.29 3.56
N PHE A 399 41.64 4.70 3.59
CA PHE A 399 40.50 3.88 4.03
C PHE A 399 39.32 4.07 3.09
N CYS A 400 38.58 2.99 2.85
CA CYS A 400 37.36 3.03 2.06
C CYS A 400 36.21 3.70 2.87
N PRO A 401 35.59 4.78 2.36
CA PRO A 401 34.50 5.45 3.08
C PRO A 401 33.23 4.64 3.15
N ASN A 402 33.07 3.62 2.29
CA ASN A 402 31.88 2.78 2.25
C ASN A 402 31.92 1.59 3.20
N CYS A 403 33.10 0.95 3.37
CA CYS A 403 33.21 -0.29 4.19
C CYS A 403 34.31 -0.21 5.25
N GLY A 404 35.04 0.91 5.38
CA GLY A 404 36.09 1.10 6.36
C GLY A 404 37.41 0.32 6.09
N SER A 405 37.48 -0.45 4.98
CA SER A 405 38.65 -1.24 4.66
C SER A 405 39.88 -0.34 4.36
N LYS A 406 41.04 -0.68 4.92
CA LYS A 406 42.29 -0.01 4.68
C LYS A 406 42.81 -0.30 3.26
N LYS A 407 43.44 0.68 2.62
CA LYS A 407 44.14 0.54 1.35
C LYS A 407 45.14 -0.64 1.42
N PRO A 408 45.12 -1.59 0.49
CA PRO A 408 46.14 -2.62 0.42
C PRO A 408 47.51 -1.98 0.25
N GLU A 409 48.45 -2.30 1.10
CA GLU A 409 49.81 -1.87 0.92
C GLU A 409 50.36 -2.54 -0.33
N ALA A 410 50.88 -1.74 -1.25
CA ALA A 410 51.51 -2.26 -2.47
C ALA A 410 52.75 -3.08 -2.07
N THR A 411 52.61 -4.39 -2.04
CA THR A 411 53.72 -5.32 -1.92
C THR A 411 54.46 -5.37 -3.25
N GLY A 412 55.15 -4.26 -3.56
CA GLY A 412 56.15 -4.26 -4.59
C GLY A 412 57.34 -5.12 -4.12
N SER A 413 57.61 -6.23 -4.74
CA SER A 413 58.83 -6.98 -4.50
C SER A 413 60.04 -6.12 -4.85
N TRP A 414 61.01 -6.06 -3.95
CA TRP A 414 62.29 -5.39 -4.16
C TRP A 414 63.42 -6.42 -4.02
N THR A 415 64.49 -6.18 -4.72
CA THR A 415 65.66 -7.08 -4.70
C THR A 415 66.73 -6.44 -3.83
N CYS A 416 67.14 -7.17 -2.79
CA CYS A 416 68.22 -6.78 -1.90
C CYS A 416 69.59 -6.90 -2.60
N GLN A 417 70.58 -6.19 -2.12
CA GLN A 417 71.97 -6.31 -2.61
C GLN A 417 72.52 -7.74 -2.47
N CYS A 418 71.97 -8.55 -1.57
CA CYS A 418 72.32 -9.97 -1.44
C CYS A 418 71.67 -10.86 -2.51
N GLY A 419 70.86 -10.30 -3.47
CA GLY A 419 70.21 -11.03 -4.55
C GLY A 419 68.83 -11.61 -4.18
N ALA A 420 68.35 -11.48 -2.96
CA ALA A 420 67.06 -11.98 -2.53
C ALA A 420 65.90 -11.05 -2.88
N SER A 421 64.83 -11.56 -3.47
CA SER A 421 63.59 -10.82 -3.72
C SER A 421 62.72 -10.81 -2.45
N ASN A 422 62.25 -9.62 -2.04
CA ASN A 422 61.53 -9.40 -0.82
C ASN A 422 60.25 -8.56 -1.06
N THR A 423 59.23 -8.79 -0.25
CA THR A 423 57.99 -8.01 -0.27
C THR A 423 57.78 -7.16 0.97
N GLY A 424 58.57 -7.38 2.00
CA GLY A 424 58.52 -6.66 3.28
C GLY A 424 59.50 -5.48 3.37
N ASN A 425 59.57 -4.83 4.50
CA ASN A 425 60.48 -3.68 4.79
C ASN A 425 61.92 -4.09 5.08
N PHE A 426 62.17 -5.39 5.27
CA PHE A 426 63.51 -5.93 5.53
C PHE A 426 63.75 -7.17 4.66
N CYS A 427 64.99 -7.38 4.31
CA CYS A 427 65.38 -8.58 3.56
C CYS A 427 65.26 -9.83 4.42
N SER A 428 64.56 -10.85 3.95
CA SER A 428 64.35 -12.13 4.64
C SER A 428 65.64 -12.96 4.77
N ASN A 429 66.64 -12.67 3.92
CA ASN A 429 67.88 -13.44 3.91
C ASN A 429 69.03 -12.79 4.73
N CYS A 430 69.13 -11.45 4.71
CA CYS A 430 70.28 -10.74 5.39
C CYS A 430 69.84 -9.67 6.39
N GLY A 431 68.52 -9.45 6.59
CA GLY A 431 68.01 -8.47 7.53
C GLY A 431 68.18 -6.99 7.13
N SER A 432 68.75 -6.66 5.96
CA SER A 432 68.94 -5.31 5.51
C SER A 432 67.58 -4.62 5.25
N PRO A 433 67.40 -3.35 5.62
CA PRO A 433 66.18 -2.62 5.34
C PRO A 433 66.02 -2.38 3.83
N ARG A 434 64.81 -2.19 3.40
CA ARG A 434 64.44 -1.85 2.03
C ARG A 434 65.06 -0.47 1.69
N PRO A 435 65.78 -0.32 0.55
CA PRO A 435 66.39 0.91 0.16
C PRO A 435 65.38 2.04 -0.14
#